data_d4a0a9ee50a58c3775c7408d63d739fa
#
_entry.id   d4a0a9ee50a58c3775c7408d63d739fa
#
_cell.length_a   1.000
_cell.length_b   1.000
_cell.length_c   1.000
_cell.angle_alpha   90.00
_cell.angle_beta   90.00
_cell.angle_gamma   90.00
#
_symmetry.space_group_name_H-M   'P 1'
#
loop_
_entity.id
_entity.type
_entity.pdbx_description
1 polymer ?
#
loop_
_entity_poly.entity_id
_entity_poly.type
_entity_poly.pdbx_seq_one_letter_code
_entity_poly.pdbx_strand_id
1 'polypeptide(L)'
;MSVGVTVFSTLQENPVNPFRTMGSKRLYSNQYSNQSGTAEATAFVSFVNKENEGFFVFILNITEKKGFYVVMKLNGSEILLECLLEQGVDTVFGYPGGSVLNIYDALYKYSDKITHILTAHEQGACHAADGYARSSGRTGVVIATSGPGATNLVTGIATAYMDSIPLVAITGNVPVSLLGLDSFQEVDIAGITMPVTKHNYIVKDVRELADTVREAFYIANEGRKGPVLIDIPKDVTANLCEYTKKEPEPIASGKTIEAFEVNQAIALLKKAKRPFVYTGGGVILSDAQQEVKTFVERCDAVVSSSLMGQGGFDNTDLRYMGMLGMHGSKTSSLAITDCDLFVGIGTRFSDRVICDIKSFAPNAD
;
A
#
# COMPACT_ATOMS: atom_id res chain seq x y z
N MET A 1 -4.83 3.58 28.54
CA MET A 1 -4.43 4.79 29.31
C MET A 1 -3.72 5.75 28.37
N SER A 2 -4.27 6.94 28.17
CA SER A 2 -3.64 7.94 27.29
C SER A 2 -2.39 8.51 27.97
N VAL A 3 -1.23 8.34 27.35
CA VAL A 3 0.01 8.96 27.81
C VAL A 3 0.10 10.33 27.14
N GLY A 4 -0.27 11.38 27.89
CA GLY A 4 -0.02 12.76 27.45
C GLY A 4 1.45 13.12 27.68
N VAL A 5 2.19 13.39 26.62
CA VAL A 5 3.55 13.94 26.68
C VAL A 5 3.42 15.46 26.64
N THR A 6 3.70 16.13 27.75
CA THR A 6 3.81 17.58 27.80
C THR A 6 5.29 17.95 27.74
N VAL A 7 5.70 18.58 26.64
CA VAL A 7 7.09 19.09 26.46
C VAL A 7 7.08 20.58 26.80
N PHE A 8 7.84 20.98 27.81
CA PHE A 8 8.14 22.39 28.07
C PHE A 8 9.46 22.77 27.40
N SER A 9 9.44 23.66 26.42
CA SER A 9 10.63 24.34 25.91
C SER A 9 10.80 25.66 26.65
N THR A 10 11.85 25.80 27.42
CA THR A 10 12.36 27.13 27.85
C THR A 10 13.77 27.28 27.32
N LEU A 11 13.91 28.09 26.27
CA LEU A 11 15.19 28.70 25.92
C LEU A 11 15.38 29.90 26.82
N GLN A 12 16.24 29.80 27.82
CA GLN A 12 16.96 30.94 28.39
C GLN A 12 18.26 30.44 29.10
N GLU A 13 19.31 31.16 28.81
CA GLU A 13 20.67 30.98 29.37
C GLU A 13 20.66 31.11 30.88
N ASN A 14 21.02 30.05 31.59
CA ASN A 14 21.92 30.05 32.77
C ASN A 14 21.91 28.68 33.45
N PRO A 15 23.01 28.24 34.02
CA PRO A 15 23.17 26.88 34.51
C PRO A 15 22.63 26.73 35.93
N VAL A 16 21.38 26.41 36.08
CA VAL A 16 20.79 25.97 37.36
C VAL A 16 20.01 24.67 37.10
N ASN A 17 20.45 23.68 37.84
CA ASN A 17 19.94 22.30 37.84
C ASN A 17 18.39 22.23 37.99
N PRO A 18 17.63 21.82 36.99
CA PRO A 18 16.17 21.72 37.10
C PRO A 18 15.74 20.27 37.34
N PHE A 19 16.15 19.66 38.44
CA PHE A 19 15.57 18.39 38.85
C PHE A 19 14.50 18.65 39.90
N ARG A 20 13.24 18.74 39.51
CA ARG A 20 12.07 18.58 40.39
C ARG A 20 11.43 17.23 40.12
N THR A 21 11.42 16.41 41.17
CA THR A 21 10.72 15.13 41.20
C THR A 21 9.22 15.31 41.09
N MET A 22 8.63 14.80 40.02
CA MET A 22 7.20 14.51 39.97
C MET A 22 7.03 12.99 39.83
N GLY A 23 6.64 12.34 40.91
CA GLY A 23 6.36 10.90 40.90
C GLY A 23 7.56 10.04 40.46
N SER A 24 7.41 8.76 40.27
CA SER A 24 8.45 7.77 39.93
C SER A 24 9.12 7.93 38.54
N LYS A 25 9.33 9.15 38.02
CA LYS A 25 9.94 9.44 36.72
C LYS A 25 11.23 10.22 36.89
N ARG A 26 12.36 9.73 36.40
CA ARG A 26 13.64 10.43 36.37
C ARG A 26 14.01 10.82 34.94
N LEU A 27 14.26 12.10 34.73
CA LEU A 27 14.78 12.67 33.45
C LEU A 27 16.29 12.85 33.59
N TYR A 28 17.08 12.34 32.67
CA TYR A 28 18.51 12.60 32.55
C TYR A 28 18.78 13.31 31.22
N SER A 29 19.44 14.47 31.25
CA SER A 29 19.89 15.15 30.04
C SER A 29 21.41 15.21 30.03
N ASN A 30 22.06 14.80 28.94
CA ASN A 30 23.47 15.06 28.68
C ASN A 30 23.58 15.91 27.41
N GLN A 31 24.31 17.04 27.52
CA GLN A 31 24.64 17.85 26.34
C GLN A 31 26.06 17.44 25.85
N TYR A 32 26.12 17.11 24.55
CA TYR A 32 27.39 17.01 23.85
C TYR A 32 27.45 18.10 22.78
N SER A 33 28.51 18.95 22.85
CA SER A 33 28.80 19.92 21.78
C SER A 33 29.79 19.30 20.80
N ASN A 34 29.44 19.27 19.51
CA ASN A 34 30.36 18.92 18.44
C ASN A 34 31.11 20.17 17.95
N GLN A 35 32.36 20.02 17.57
CA GLN A 35 33.25 21.13 17.11
C GLN A 35 32.82 21.74 15.75
N SER A 36 31.72 21.36 15.19
CA SER A 36 31.20 21.87 13.89
C SER A 36 30.13 22.97 13.99
N GLY A 37 29.86 23.51 15.18
CA GLY A 37 29.01 24.70 15.32
C GLY A 37 27.50 24.52 15.08
N THR A 38 27.02 23.29 14.92
CA THR A 38 25.57 22.96 14.91
C THR A 38 25.23 22.35 16.26
N ALA A 39 24.31 22.99 16.99
CA ALA A 39 23.84 22.48 18.28
C ALA A 39 22.95 21.25 18.06
N GLU A 40 23.50 20.06 18.24
CA GLU A 40 22.71 18.83 18.39
C GLU A 40 22.45 18.61 19.88
N ALA A 41 21.19 18.70 20.28
CA ALA A 41 20.79 18.35 21.63
C ALA A 41 20.16 16.95 21.63
N THR A 42 20.81 16.01 22.31
CA THR A 42 20.27 14.66 22.53
C THR A 42 19.68 14.59 23.94
N ALA A 43 18.37 14.40 24.04
CA ALA A 43 17.70 14.22 25.33
C ALA A 43 17.36 12.73 25.53
N PHE A 44 17.79 12.17 26.66
CA PHE A 44 17.43 10.82 27.09
C PHE A 44 16.25 10.89 28.05
N VAL A 45 15.14 10.27 27.73
CA VAL A 45 13.98 10.15 28.60
C VAL A 45 13.81 8.69 28.97
N SER A 46 14.07 8.34 30.22
CA SER A 46 13.88 6.99 30.74
C SER A 46 12.59 6.92 31.54
N PHE A 47 11.71 5.99 31.20
CA PHE A 47 10.52 5.68 31.99
C PHE A 47 10.69 4.30 32.64
N VAL A 48 10.43 4.21 33.94
CA VAL A 48 10.34 2.94 34.65
C VAL A 48 8.87 2.63 34.84
N ASN A 49 8.40 1.55 34.22
CA ASN A 49 7.06 1.04 34.50
C ASN A 49 7.15 0.09 35.70
N LYS A 50 6.40 0.38 36.77
CA LYS A 50 6.41 -0.40 38.02
C LYS A 50 5.73 -1.76 37.90
N GLU A 51 4.98 -2.01 36.82
CA GLU A 51 4.19 -3.24 36.67
C GLU A 51 4.81 -4.27 35.74
N ASN A 52 5.78 -3.91 34.92
CA ASN A 52 6.54 -4.83 34.07
C ASN A 52 8.00 -4.39 34.05
N GLU A 53 8.93 -5.31 34.31
CA GLU A 53 10.40 -5.08 34.37
C GLU A 53 11.03 -4.68 33.03
N GLY A 54 10.43 -3.76 32.29
CA GLY A 54 10.90 -3.25 30.99
C GLY A 54 11.47 -1.83 31.13
N PHE A 55 12.73 -1.64 30.72
CA PHE A 55 13.33 -0.33 30.52
C PHE A 55 13.06 0.14 29.09
N PHE A 56 12.39 1.29 28.94
CA PHE A 56 12.29 1.98 27.66
C PHE A 56 13.22 3.19 27.67
N VAL A 57 14.16 3.23 26.73
CA VAL A 57 15.04 4.38 26.52
C VAL A 57 14.61 5.09 25.25
N PHE A 58 14.12 6.32 25.36
CA PHE A 58 13.82 7.18 24.22
C PHE A 58 15.02 8.11 23.99
N ILE A 59 15.59 8.08 22.79
CA ILE A 59 16.63 9.01 22.35
C ILE A 59 15.95 10.09 21.51
N LEU A 60 15.93 11.33 22.00
CA LEU A 60 15.41 12.47 21.25
C LEU A 60 16.60 13.19 20.58
N ASN A 61 16.71 13.09 19.27
CA ASN A 61 17.63 13.89 18.48
C ASN A 61 16.93 15.17 18.02
N ILE A 62 17.39 16.33 18.48
CA ILE A 62 16.86 17.65 18.13
C ILE A 62 17.82 18.27 17.11
N THR A 63 17.48 18.30 15.84
CA THR A 63 18.14 19.10 14.82
C THR A 63 17.25 20.28 14.45
N GLU A 64 17.82 21.49 14.37
CA GLU A 64 17.10 22.78 14.23
C GLU A 64 16.21 22.97 12.99
N LYS A 65 16.06 21.94 12.12
CA LYS A 65 15.26 22.08 10.87
C LYS A 65 14.28 20.96 10.56
N LYS A 66 14.15 19.93 11.40
CA LYS A 66 13.15 18.86 11.18
C LYS A 66 12.56 18.45 12.53
N GLY A 67 11.25 18.34 12.60
CA GLY A 67 10.48 18.06 13.82
C GLY A 67 11.04 16.93 14.71
N PHE A 68 10.53 16.84 15.94
CA PHE A 68 10.95 15.83 16.91
C PHE A 68 10.69 14.42 16.37
N TYR A 69 11.74 13.63 16.17
CA TYR A 69 11.63 12.21 15.85
C TYR A 69 11.83 11.40 17.14
N VAL A 70 10.85 10.56 17.45
CA VAL A 70 11.00 9.58 18.54
C VAL A 70 11.65 8.34 17.94
N VAL A 71 12.88 8.06 18.37
CA VAL A 71 13.59 6.82 18.02
C VAL A 71 13.20 5.76 19.04
N MET A 72 12.65 4.66 18.58
CA MET A 72 12.26 3.50 19.39
C MET A 72 13.19 2.33 19.08
N LYS A 73 13.51 1.50 20.06
CA LYS A 73 14.22 0.24 19.82
C LYS A 73 13.20 -0.88 19.82
N LEU A 74 12.91 -1.43 18.64
CA LEU A 74 11.88 -2.43 18.39
C LEU A 74 12.49 -3.67 17.73
N ASN A 75 11.82 -4.81 17.86
CA ASN A 75 12.16 -5.97 17.03
C ASN A 75 11.51 -5.85 15.64
N GLY A 76 11.98 -6.65 14.68
CA GLY A 76 11.51 -6.57 13.30
C GLY A 76 10.00 -6.79 13.14
N SER A 77 9.38 -7.62 13.98
CA SER A 77 7.92 -7.81 13.96
C SER A 77 7.18 -6.55 14.40
N GLU A 78 7.65 -5.89 15.45
CA GLU A 78 7.07 -4.64 15.94
C GLU A 78 7.29 -3.50 14.94
N ILE A 79 8.49 -3.44 14.29
CA ILE A 79 8.78 -2.49 13.20
C ILE A 79 7.79 -2.69 12.03
N LEU A 80 7.56 -3.93 11.63
CA LEU A 80 6.58 -4.25 10.58
C LEU A 80 5.20 -3.68 10.92
N LEU A 81 4.70 -3.93 12.15
CA LEU A 81 3.37 -3.45 12.53
C LEU A 81 3.30 -1.93 12.67
N GLU A 82 4.33 -1.27 13.19
CA GLU A 82 4.39 0.20 13.20
C GLU A 82 4.38 0.77 11.78
N CYS A 83 5.11 0.15 10.83
CA CYS A 83 5.06 0.55 9.42
C CYS A 83 3.68 0.31 8.80
N LEU A 84 2.98 -0.79 9.12
CA LEU A 84 1.60 -1.00 8.67
C LEU A 84 0.67 0.11 9.20
N LEU A 85 0.82 0.50 10.47
CA LEU A 85 0.07 1.62 11.07
C LEU A 85 0.40 2.96 10.41
N GLU A 86 1.68 3.22 10.04
CA GLU A 86 2.06 4.39 9.24
C GLU A 86 1.26 4.47 7.95
N GLN A 87 1.07 3.32 7.28
CA GLN A 87 0.34 3.20 6.01
C GLN A 87 -1.19 3.18 6.18
N GLY A 88 -1.70 3.39 7.39
CA GLY A 88 -3.12 3.42 7.69
C GLY A 88 -3.79 2.04 7.68
N VAL A 89 -3.02 0.96 7.84
CA VAL A 89 -3.55 -0.41 7.91
C VAL A 89 -4.15 -0.64 9.30
N ASP A 90 -5.43 -0.99 9.33
CA ASP A 90 -6.16 -1.38 10.55
C ASP A 90 -6.64 -2.84 10.51
N THR A 91 -6.52 -3.50 9.37
CA THR A 91 -7.00 -4.86 9.17
C THR A 91 -6.00 -5.66 8.34
N VAL A 92 -5.64 -6.85 8.80
CA VAL A 92 -4.78 -7.81 8.10
C VAL A 92 -5.43 -9.18 8.06
N PHE A 93 -5.18 -9.91 6.98
CA PHE A 93 -5.72 -11.26 6.77
C PHE A 93 -4.58 -12.27 6.80
N GLY A 94 -4.81 -13.47 7.28
CA GLY A 94 -3.73 -14.45 7.28
C GLY A 94 -4.03 -15.76 7.99
N TYR A 95 -3.01 -16.62 7.94
CA TYR A 95 -2.98 -17.90 8.65
C TYR A 95 -1.61 -18.08 9.32
N PRO A 96 -1.55 -18.42 10.62
CA PRO A 96 -0.30 -18.56 11.35
C PRO A 96 0.52 -19.77 10.89
N GLY A 97 1.84 -19.68 11.08
CA GLY A 97 2.76 -20.79 10.82
C GLY A 97 4.16 -20.50 11.38
N GLY A 98 5.04 -21.47 11.32
CA GLY A 98 6.31 -21.47 12.06
C GLY A 98 7.24 -20.27 11.80
N SER A 99 7.32 -19.77 10.57
CA SER A 99 8.21 -18.66 10.22
C SER A 99 7.64 -17.27 10.57
N VAL A 100 6.31 -17.17 10.81
CA VAL A 100 5.64 -15.88 11.14
C VAL A 100 5.20 -15.78 12.60
N LEU A 101 5.60 -16.70 13.48
CA LEU A 101 5.20 -16.69 14.89
C LEU A 101 5.51 -15.37 15.58
N ASN A 102 6.68 -14.78 15.33
CA ASN A 102 7.05 -13.49 15.92
C ASN A 102 6.11 -12.36 15.46
N ILE A 103 5.66 -12.39 14.19
CA ILE A 103 4.70 -11.42 13.66
C ILE A 103 3.34 -11.60 14.33
N TYR A 104 2.90 -12.85 14.55
CA TYR A 104 1.64 -13.13 15.22
C TYR A 104 1.67 -12.78 16.71
N ASP A 105 2.80 -12.97 17.39
CA ASP A 105 3.00 -12.49 18.76
C ASP A 105 2.92 -10.96 18.85
N ALA A 106 3.53 -10.26 17.89
CA ALA A 106 3.40 -8.81 17.79
C ALA A 106 1.95 -8.40 17.47
N LEU A 107 1.23 -9.06 16.55
CA LEU A 107 -0.19 -8.80 16.26
C LEU A 107 -1.07 -8.92 17.51
N TYR A 108 -0.78 -9.89 18.38
CA TYR A 108 -1.49 -10.01 19.66
C TYR A 108 -1.27 -8.77 20.54
N LYS A 109 -0.04 -8.25 20.62
CA LYS A 109 0.28 -7.02 21.37
C LYS A 109 -0.38 -5.76 20.78
N TYR A 110 -0.59 -5.73 19.46
CA TYR A 110 -1.18 -4.62 18.71
C TYR A 110 -2.67 -4.81 18.41
N SER A 111 -3.34 -5.76 19.07
CA SER A 111 -4.73 -6.12 18.78
C SER A 111 -5.75 -5.00 19.07
N ASP A 112 -5.36 -3.96 19.81
CA ASP A 112 -6.14 -2.74 20.00
C ASP A 112 -6.07 -1.76 18.81
N LYS A 113 -5.12 -1.96 17.87
CA LYS A 113 -4.86 -1.08 16.71
C LYS A 113 -5.04 -1.78 15.38
N ILE A 114 -4.70 -3.06 15.28
CA ILE A 114 -4.77 -3.85 14.05
C ILE A 114 -5.64 -5.09 14.30
N THR A 115 -6.72 -5.21 13.54
CA THR A 115 -7.59 -6.39 13.54
C THR A 115 -7.00 -7.46 12.64
N HIS A 116 -6.72 -8.64 13.19
CA HIS A 116 -6.33 -9.81 12.40
C HIS A 116 -7.55 -10.68 12.09
N ILE A 117 -7.78 -10.95 10.82
CA ILE A 117 -8.83 -11.88 10.34
C ILE A 117 -8.17 -13.23 10.04
N LEU A 118 -8.40 -14.19 10.92
CA LEU A 118 -7.96 -15.57 10.74
C LEU A 118 -8.79 -16.26 9.66
N THR A 119 -8.12 -16.88 8.70
CA THR A 119 -8.78 -17.69 7.66
C THR A 119 -8.43 -19.17 7.84
N ALA A 120 -9.15 -20.07 7.17
CA ALA A 120 -8.84 -21.49 7.19
C ALA A 120 -7.79 -21.90 6.15
N HIS A 121 -7.45 -21.00 5.21
CA HIS A 121 -6.50 -21.24 4.12
C HIS A 121 -5.93 -19.90 3.61
N GLU A 122 -4.63 -19.87 3.29
CA GLU A 122 -3.94 -18.63 2.89
C GLU A 122 -4.46 -18.06 1.57
N GLN A 123 -4.89 -18.91 0.63
CA GLN A 123 -5.56 -18.44 -0.59
C GLN A 123 -6.83 -17.65 -0.25
N GLY A 124 -7.63 -18.14 0.70
CA GLY A 124 -8.80 -17.42 1.21
C GLY A 124 -8.43 -16.10 1.88
N ALA A 125 -7.33 -16.05 2.63
CA ALA A 125 -6.80 -14.82 3.21
C ALA A 125 -6.42 -13.79 2.13
N CYS A 126 -5.74 -14.23 1.08
CA CYS A 126 -5.32 -13.37 -0.02
C CYS A 126 -6.53 -12.80 -0.78
N HIS A 127 -7.54 -13.64 -1.08
CA HIS A 127 -8.78 -13.18 -1.71
C HIS A 127 -9.60 -12.26 -0.79
N ALA A 128 -9.57 -12.47 0.52
CA ALA A 128 -10.22 -11.57 1.47
C ALA A 128 -9.51 -10.20 1.51
N ALA A 129 -8.17 -10.16 1.50
CA ALA A 129 -7.40 -8.94 1.40
C ALA A 129 -7.64 -8.20 0.07
N ASP A 130 -7.73 -8.93 -1.06
CA ASP A 130 -8.09 -8.39 -2.38
C ASP A 130 -9.51 -7.79 -2.35
N GLY A 131 -10.50 -8.51 -1.81
CA GLY A 131 -11.87 -8.02 -1.65
C GLY A 131 -11.97 -6.79 -0.74
N TYR A 132 -11.18 -6.77 0.35
CA TYR A 132 -11.08 -5.61 1.22
C TYR A 132 -10.52 -4.38 0.49
N ALA A 133 -9.46 -4.57 -0.31
CA ALA A 133 -8.89 -3.47 -1.08
C ALA A 133 -9.88 -2.90 -2.11
N ARG A 134 -10.65 -3.76 -2.79
CA ARG A 134 -11.68 -3.35 -3.74
C ARG A 134 -12.81 -2.55 -3.10
N SER A 135 -13.26 -2.96 -1.92
CA SER A 135 -14.43 -2.36 -1.24
C SER A 135 -14.07 -1.11 -0.43
N SER A 136 -12.86 -1.06 0.15
CA SER A 136 -12.44 0.04 1.00
C SER A 136 -11.61 1.12 0.28
N GLY A 137 -11.06 0.81 -0.90
CA GLY A 137 -10.10 1.67 -1.61
C GLY A 137 -8.69 1.68 -0.98
N ARG A 138 -8.47 0.93 0.10
CA ARG A 138 -7.19 0.82 0.81
C ARG A 138 -6.34 -0.31 0.27
N THR A 139 -5.05 -0.34 0.61
CA THR A 139 -4.18 -1.48 0.29
C THR A 139 -4.54 -2.69 1.15
N GLY A 140 -4.81 -3.84 0.52
CA GLY A 140 -5.02 -5.11 1.23
C GLY A 140 -3.71 -5.66 1.77
N VAL A 141 -3.73 -6.25 2.96
CA VAL A 141 -2.54 -6.87 3.57
C VAL A 141 -2.84 -8.31 3.94
N VAL A 142 -1.98 -9.21 3.49
CA VAL A 142 -2.07 -10.64 3.81
C VAL A 142 -0.75 -11.15 4.38
N ILE A 143 -0.82 -12.01 5.41
CA ILE A 143 0.35 -12.57 6.10
C ILE A 143 0.27 -14.09 6.04
N ALA A 144 1.34 -14.74 5.55
CA ALA A 144 1.43 -16.20 5.48
C ALA A 144 2.83 -16.70 5.87
N THR A 145 2.89 -17.95 6.33
CA THR A 145 4.16 -18.62 6.63
C THR A 145 4.91 -18.99 5.35
N SER A 146 6.15 -19.45 5.51
CA SER A 146 7.01 -19.92 4.42
C SER A 146 6.46 -21.17 3.71
N GLY A 147 7.08 -21.53 2.60
CA GLY A 147 6.81 -22.76 1.86
C GLY A 147 5.37 -22.86 1.40
N PRO A 148 4.62 -23.89 1.84
CA PRO A 148 3.24 -24.11 1.39
C PRO A 148 2.31 -22.94 1.73
N GLY A 149 2.51 -22.21 2.85
CA GLY A 149 1.73 -21.05 3.20
C GLY A 149 1.93 -19.90 2.20
N ALA A 150 3.18 -19.61 1.85
CA ALA A 150 3.52 -18.61 0.85
C ALA A 150 3.00 -18.98 -0.55
N THR A 151 3.17 -20.24 -0.99
CA THR A 151 2.69 -20.68 -2.31
C THR A 151 1.18 -20.67 -2.43
N ASN A 152 0.43 -20.87 -1.34
CA ASN A 152 -1.02 -20.75 -1.32
C ASN A 152 -1.53 -19.32 -1.58
N LEU A 153 -0.69 -18.29 -1.47
CA LEU A 153 -1.07 -16.91 -1.81
C LEU A 153 -1.07 -16.64 -3.32
N VAL A 154 -0.37 -17.44 -4.13
CA VAL A 154 -0.05 -17.13 -5.53
C VAL A 154 -1.30 -16.85 -6.38
N THR A 155 -2.35 -17.66 -6.22
CA THR A 155 -3.62 -17.43 -6.96
C THR A 155 -4.25 -16.08 -6.62
N GLY A 156 -4.30 -15.72 -5.34
CA GLY A 156 -4.85 -14.43 -4.91
C GLY A 156 -4.00 -13.24 -5.36
N ILE A 157 -2.67 -13.37 -5.29
CA ILE A 157 -1.71 -12.36 -5.80
C ILE A 157 -1.91 -12.16 -7.31
N ALA A 158 -2.00 -13.26 -8.08
CA ALA A 158 -2.24 -13.20 -9.52
C ALA A 158 -3.58 -12.53 -9.86
N THR A 159 -4.63 -12.79 -9.07
CA THR A 159 -5.95 -12.14 -9.22
C THR A 159 -5.82 -10.63 -9.00
N ALA A 160 -5.18 -10.21 -7.92
CA ALA A 160 -4.95 -8.80 -7.62
C ALA A 160 -4.11 -8.11 -8.72
N TYR A 161 -3.07 -8.79 -9.24
CA TYR A 161 -2.26 -8.28 -10.33
C TYR A 161 -3.06 -8.06 -11.61
N MET A 162 -3.85 -9.06 -12.01
CA MET A 162 -4.66 -8.96 -13.22
C MET A 162 -5.71 -7.86 -13.15
N ASP A 163 -6.26 -7.58 -11.98
CA ASP A 163 -7.28 -6.57 -11.79
C ASP A 163 -6.74 -5.22 -11.28
N SER A 164 -5.42 -5.10 -11.14
CA SER A 164 -4.76 -3.86 -10.71
C SER A 164 -5.16 -3.44 -9.30
N ILE A 165 -5.26 -4.39 -8.37
CA ILE A 165 -5.65 -4.15 -6.99
C ILE A 165 -4.40 -4.00 -6.11
N PRO A 166 -4.28 -2.93 -5.31
CA PRO A 166 -3.14 -2.74 -4.41
C PRO A 166 -3.20 -3.76 -3.27
N LEU A 167 -2.18 -4.60 -3.17
CA LEU A 167 -2.07 -5.65 -2.16
C LEU A 167 -0.61 -5.77 -1.72
N VAL A 168 -0.36 -5.87 -0.42
CA VAL A 168 0.95 -6.20 0.14
C VAL A 168 0.87 -7.59 0.77
N ALA A 169 1.57 -8.54 0.15
CA ALA A 169 1.70 -9.90 0.65
C ALA A 169 2.97 -10.02 1.47
N ILE A 170 2.84 -10.38 2.74
CA ILE A 170 3.94 -10.56 3.69
C ILE A 170 4.10 -12.05 3.94
N THR A 171 5.24 -12.60 3.55
CA THR A 171 5.58 -14.00 3.79
C THR A 171 6.72 -14.10 4.79
N GLY A 172 6.67 -15.12 5.64
CA GLY A 172 7.83 -15.49 6.44
C GLY A 172 8.74 -16.41 5.66
N ASN A 173 10.02 -16.46 6.04
CA ASN A 173 10.97 -17.42 5.49
C ASN A 173 11.82 -18.04 6.59
N VAL A 174 12.63 -19.03 6.22
CA VAL A 174 13.66 -19.58 7.08
C VAL A 174 14.69 -18.50 7.47
N PRO A 175 15.48 -18.67 8.57
CA PRO A 175 16.53 -17.70 8.90
C PRO A 175 17.49 -17.44 7.73
N VAL A 176 18.03 -16.22 7.66
CA VAL A 176 18.92 -15.78 6.57
C VAL A 176 20.07 -16.78 6.30
N SER A 177 20.62 -17.40 7.34
CA SER A 177 21.71 -18.39 7.22
C SER A 177 21.28 -19.72 6.53
N LEU A 178 19.99 -19.95 6.40
CA LEU A 178 19.43 -21.18 5.80
C LEU A 178 18.82 -20.95 4.42
N LEU A 179 18.79 -19.71 3.94
CA LEU A 179 18.25 -19.40 2.62
C LEU A 179 19.07 -20.07 1.51
N GLY A 180 18.40 -20.76 0.60
CA GLY A 180 19.00 -21.46 -0.53
C GLY A 180 19.62 -22.82 -0.17
N LEU A 181 19.29 -23.38 0.99
CA LEU A 181 19.82 -24.67 1.46
C LEU A 181 18.77 -25.79 1.48
N ASP A 182 17.67 -25.63 0.76
CA ASP A 182 16.54 -26.58 0.72
C ASP A 182 16.00 -26.93 2.12
N SER A 183 15.90 -25.91 2.97
CA SER A 183 15.45 -26.03 4.35
C SER A 183 13.97 -26.42 4.43
N PHE A 184 13.54 -26.93 5.61
CA PHE A 184 12.13 -27.28 5.82
C PHE A 184 11.18 -26.11 5.55
N GLN A 185 10.22 -26.32 4.66
CA GLN A 185 9.26 -25.28 4.21
C GLN A 185 9.93 -24.03 3.60
N GLU A 186 11.11 -24.18 3.02
CA GLU A 186 11.71 -23.13 2.20
C GLU A 186 11.17 -23.22 0.76
N VAL A 187 10.92 -22.07 0.16
CA VAL A 187 10.59 -21.92 -1.25
C VAL A 187 11.02 -20.53 -1.74
N ASP A 188 11.50 -20.43 -2.97
CA ASP A 188 11.74 -19.13 -3.60
C ASP A 188 10.42 -18.48 -4.01
N ILE A 189 9.72 -17.93 -3.02
CA ILE A 189 8.43 -17.30 -3.27
C ILE A 189 8.57 -16.00 -4.09
N ALA A 190 9.69 -15.29 -3.97
CA ALA A 190 9.98 -14.12 -4.79
C ALA A 190 10.08 -14.50 -6.27
N GLY A 191 10.83 -15.57 -6.61
CA GLY A 191 10.90 -16.09 -7.96
C GLY A 191 9.56 -16.58 -8.50
N ILE A 192 8.78 -17.29 -7.68
CA ILE A 192 7.45 -17.79 -8.07
C ILE A 192 6.47 -16.66 -8.37
N THR A 193 6.48 -15.58 -7.59
CA THR A 193 5.52 -14.48 -7.71
C THR A 193 6.00 -13.35 -8.62
N MET A 194 7.25 -13.36 -9.07
CA MET A 194 7.82 -12.33 -9.93
C MET A 194 6.94 -11.96 -11.14
N PRO A 195 6.35 -12.89 -11.90
CA PRO A 195 5.52 -12.55 -13.07
C PRO A 195 4.13 -12.00 -12.72
N VAL A 196 3.71 -12.07 -11.46
CA VAL A 196 2.36 -11.69 -10.99
C VAL A 196 2.38 -10.64 -9.87
N THR A 197 3.49 -9.94 -9.70
CA THR A 197 3.65 -8.83 -8.76
C THR A 197 4.26 -7.62 -9.47
N LYS A 198 4.10 -6.44 -8.89
CA LYS A 198 4.82 -5.24 -9.34
C LYS A 198 6.26 -5.26 -8.89
N HIS A 199 6.49 -5.76 -7.68
CA HIS A 199 7.83 -5.92 -7.11
C HIS A 199 7.83 -6.99 -6.01
N ASN A 200 9.04 -7.55 -5.73
CA ASN A 200 9.27 -8.51 -4.66
C ASN A 200 10.51 -8.13 -3.87
N TYR A 201 10.44 -8.31 -2.57
CA TYR A 201 11.55 -8.10 -1.65
C TYR A 201 11.87 -9.37 -0.86
N ILE A 202 13.15 -9.61 -0.59
CA ILE A 202 13.64 -10.53 0.45
C ILE A 202 14.45 -9.69 1.42
N VAL A 203 13.92 -9.43 2.61
CA VAL A 203 14.54 -8.55 3.61
C VAL A 203 15.52 -9.34 4.46
N LYS A 204 16.81 -9.20 4.20
CA LYS A 204 17.86 -9.96 4.90
C LYS A 204 18.45 -9.23 6.12
N ASP A 205 18.13 -7.97 6.31
CA ASP A 205 18.58 -7.16 7.42
C ASP A 205 17.41 -6.37 8.02
N VAL A 206 17.27 -6.43 9.35
CA VAL A 206 16.21 -5.70 10.06
C VAL A 206 16.30 -4.18 9.87
N ARG A 207 17.47 -3.64 9.58
CA ARG A 207 17.69 -2.21 9.30
C ARG A 207 17.03 -1.72 8.01
N GLU A 208 16.80 -2.62 7.06
CA GLU A 208 16.16 -2.34 5.77
C GLU A 208 14.64 -2.50 5.84
N LEU A 209 14.12 -3.21 6.87
CA LEU A 209 12.73 -3.63 6.94
C LEU A 209 11.74 -2.45 6.86
N ALA A 210 11.95 -1.40 7.64
CA ALA A 210 11.03 -0.28 7.70
C ALA A 210 10.91 0.44 6.35
N ASP A 211 12.03 0.72 5.69
CA ASP A 211 12.03 1.41 4.40
C ASP A 211 11.50 0.50 3.29
N THR A 212 11.79 -0.82 3.33
CA THR A 212 11.21 -1.80 2.41
C THR A 212 9.67 -1.87 2.51
N VAL A 213 9.11 -1.87 3.73
CA VAL A 213 7.65 -1.87 3.89
C VAL A 213 7.03 -0.58 3.32
N ARG A 214 7.61 0.58 3.60
CA ARG A 214 7.16 1.87 3.05
C ARG A 214 7.18 1.89 1.53
N GLU A 215 8.29 1.44 0.94
CA GLU A 215 8.47 1.36 -0.51
C GLU A 215 7.49 0.38 -1.15
N ALA A 216 7.22 -0.76 -0.51
CA ALA A 216 6.24 -1.74 -0.98
C ALA A 216 4.83 -1.14 -1.08
N PHE A 217 4.40 -0.35 -0.09
CA PHE A 217 3.12 0.34 -0.13
C PHE A 217 3.10 1.44 -1.20
N TYR A 218 4.19 2.18 -1.35
CA TYR A 218 4.33 3.17 -2.41
C TYR A 218 4.17 2.50 -3.79
N ILE A 219 4.95 1.46 -4.08
CA ILE A 219 4.92 0.73 -5.36
C ILE A 219 3.53 0.10 -5.61
N ALA A 220 2.90 -0.48 -4.58
CA ALA A 220 1.57 -1.06 -4.73
C ALA A 220 0.54 -0.05 -5.23
N ASN A 221 0.69 1.22 -4.89
CA ASN A 221 -0.27 2.30 -5.18
C ASN A 221 0.16 3.22 -6.33
N GLU A 222 1.45 3.26 -6.70
CA GLU A 222 1.95 4.13 -7.77
C GLU A 222 1.44 3.67 -9.14
N GLY A 223 1.05 4.63 -10.00
CA GLY A 223 0.64 4.36 -11.37
C GLY A 223 -0.49 3.33 -11.46
N ARG A 224 -0.32 2.28 -12.28
CA ARG A 224 -1.21 1.13 -12.26
C ARG A 224 -1.02 0.36 -10.96
N LYS A 225 -2.02 0.35 -10.09
CA LYS A 225 -1.97 -0.35 -8.82
C LYS A 225 -1.77 -1.86 -9.00
N GLY A 226 -1.23 -2.54 -7.99
CA GLY A 226 -1.02 -3.98 -8.04
C GLY A 226 -0.30 -4.53 -6.82
N PRO A 227 -0.13 -5.86 -6.72
CA PRO A 227 0.46 -6.50 -5.57
C PRO A 227 1.98 -6.35 -5.51
N VAL A 228 2.49 -6.29 -4.28
CA VAL A 228 3.90 -6.38 -3.93
C VAL A 228 4.08 -7.45 -2.86
N LEU A 229 5.16 -8.23 -2.95
CA LEU A 229 5.49 -9.25 -1.96
C LEU A 229 6.70 -8.82 -1.13
N ILE A 230 6.63 -9.04 0.18
CA ILE A 230 7.74 -8.86 1.12
C ILE A 230 7.98 -10.19 1.83
N ASP A 231 9.09 -10.83 1.53
CA ASP A 231 9.51 -12.08 2.18
C ASP A 231 10.49 -11.77 3.30
N ILE A 232 10.17 -12.17 4.54
CA ILE A 232 10.90 -11.76 5.74
C ILE A 232 11.40 -13.01 6.47
N PRO A 233 12.72 -13.28 6.46
CA PRO A 233 13.33 -14.34 7.26
C PRO A 233 13.03 -14.21 8.74
N LYS A 234 12.87 -15.35 9.43
CA LYS A 234 12.42 -15.42 10.81
C LYS A 234 13.33 -14.68 11.80
N ASP A 235 14.64 -14.73 11.60
CA ASP A 235 15.63 -14.03 12.43
C ASP A 235 15.54 -12.50 12.26
N VAL A 236 15.22 -11.99 11.07
CA VAL A 236 14.97 -10.57 10.83
C VAL A 236 13.79 -10.08 11.66
N THR A 237 12.73 -10.88 11.79
CA THR A 237 11.55 -10.53 12.61
C THR A 237 11.87 -10.46 14.11
N ALA A 238 12.91 -11.16 14.57
CA ALA A 238 13.31 -11.21 15.98
C ALA A 238 14.39 -10.16 16.33
N ASN A 239 15.20 -9.73 15.35
CA ASN A 239 16.33 -8.83 15.57
C ASN A 239 15.85 -7.42 15.97
N LEU A 240 16.59 -6.80 16.91
CA LEU A 240 16.34 -5.44 17.40
C LEU A 240 16.97 -4.39 16.49
N CYS A 241 16.23 -3.34 16.16
CA CYS A 241 16.73 -2.19 15.43
C CYS A 241 16.13 -0.88 15.96
N GLU A 242 16.81 0.22 15.68
CA GLU A 242 16.27 1.56 15.88
C GLU A 242 15.22 1.83 14.80
N TYR A 243 14.06 2.31 15.23
CA TYR A 243 12.95 2.65 14.38
C TYR A 243 12.50 4.10 14.62
N THR A 244 12.22 4.79 13.54
CA THR A 244 11.65 6.14 13.57
C THR A 244 10.39 6.16 12.71
N LYS A 245 9.28 6.58 13.30
CA LYS A 245 8.02 6.74 12.58
C LYS A 245 8.15 7.81 11.50
N LYS A 246 7.60 7.53 10.31
CA LYS A 246 7.54 8.47 9.19
C LYS A 246 6.09 8.59 8.70
N GLU A 247 5.76 9.75 8.17
CA GLU A 247 4.51 9.89 7.40
C GLU A 247 4.67 9.19 6.04
N PRO A 248 3.60 8.58 5.49
CA PRO A 248 3.65 7.98 4.16
C PRO A 248 4.03 9.02 3.10
N GLU A 249 4.87 8.60 2.17
CA GLU A 249 5.17 9.44 1.02
C GLU A 249 3.94 9.58 0.13
N PRO A 250 3.60 10.81 -0.31
CA PRO A 250 2.49 11.01 -1.22
C PRO A 250 2.77 10.31 -2.55
N ILE A 251 1.78 9.58 -3.05
CA ILE A 251 1.90 8.94 -4.36
C ILE A 251 2.05 10.03 -5.43
N ALA A 252 3.09 9.94 -6.25
CA ALA A 252 3.33 10.88 -7.32
C ALA A 252 2.11 10.94 -8.25
N SER A 253 1.61 12.15 -8.51
CA SER A 253 0.63 12.37 -9.57
C SER A 253 1.26 11.97 -10.91
N GLY A 254 0.47 11.32 -11.79
CA GLY A 254 0.94 10.80 -13.07
C GLY A 254 1.70 11.80 -13.94
N LYS A 255 2.09 11.39 -15.13
CA LYS A 255 2.84 12.20 -16.08
C LYS A 255 2.20 13.56 -16.29
N THR A 256 3.03 14.59 -16.40
CA THR A 256 2.60 15.91 -16.89
C THR A 256 1.94 15.75 -18.27
N ILE A 257 0.70 16.22 -18.37
CA ILE A 257 -0.03 16.16 -19.65
C ILE A 257 0.47 17.32 -20.51
N GLU A 258 0.97 16.99 -21.69
CA GLU A 258 1.46 18.00 -22.64
C GLU A 258 0.30 18.66 -23.38
N ALA A 259 0.35 19.99 -23.52
CA ALA A 259 -0.69 20.76 -24.21
C ALA A 259 -0.94 20.26 -25.64
N PHE A 260 0.08 19.73 -26.30
CA PHE A 260 -0.01 19.14 -27.63
C PHE A 260 -0.93 17.91 -27.65
N GLU A 261 -0.78 17.01 -26.69
CA GLU A 261 -1.61 15.79 -26.56
C GLU A 261 -3.08 16.14 -26.32
N VAL A 262 -3.33 17.11 -25.45
CA VAL A 262 -4.69 17.63 -25.20
C VAL A 262 -5.30 18.22 -26.47
N ASN A 263 -4.55 19.02 -27.24
CA ASN A 263 -5.02 19.63 -28.47
C ASN A 263 -5.36 18.59 -29.54
N GLN A 264 -4.59 17.50 -29.65
CA GLN A 264 -4.89 16.39 -30.54
C GLN A 264 -6.19 15.70 -30.15
N ALA A 265 -6.39 15.39 -28.86
CA ALA A 265 -7.63 14.79 -28.36
C ALA A 265 -8.86 15.70 -28.65
N ILE A 266 -8.72 17.01 -28.40
CA ILE A 266 -9.79 17.99 -28.70
C ILE A 266 -10.09 18.04 -30.21
N ALA A 267 -9.10 17.93 -31.08
CA ALA A 267 -9.32 17.93 -32.52
C ALA A 267 -10.12 16.71 -32.98
N LEU A 268 -9.83 15.52 -32.43
CA LEU A 268 -10.59 14.29 -32.69
C LEU A 268 -12.04 14.42 -32.19
N LEU A 269 -12.22 14.89 -30.93
CA LEU A 269 -13.55 15.10 -30.34
C LEU A 269 -14.40 16.09 -31.15
N LYS A 270 -13.83 17.18 -31.66
CA LYS A 270 -14.56 18.14 -32.49
C LYS A 270 -15.00 17.60 -33.85
N LYS A 271 -14.31 16.59 -34.37
CA LYS A 271 -14.62 15.93 -35.64
C LYS A 271 -15.66 14.83 -35.49
N ALA A 272 -15.70 14.19 -34.32
CA ALA A 272 -16.57 13.06 -34.04
C ALA A 272 -18.06 13.45 -34.05
N LYS A 273 -18.86 12.57 -34.58
CA LYS A 273 -20.33 12.67 -34.61
C LYS A 273 -21.02 11.62 -33.72
N ARG A 274 -20.32 10.53 -33.44
CA ARG A 274 -20.80 9.42 -32.62
C ARG A 274 -19.68 8.96 -31.68
N PRO A 275 -19.23 9.82 -30.75
CA PRO A 275 -18.19 9.45 -29.80
C PRO A 275 -18.69 8.38 -28.83
N PHE A 276 -17.84 7.39 -28.58
CA PHE A 276 -18.11 6.29 -27.66
C PHE A 276 -17.03 6.28 -26.57
N VAL A 277 -17.45 6.35 -25.31
CA VAL A 277 -16.57 6.30 -24.14
C VAL A 277 -16.61 4.91 -23.51
N TYR A 278 -15.46 4.33 -23.32
CA TYR A 278 -15.30 3.05 -22.63
C TYR A 278 -14.57 3.24 -21.30
N THR A 279 -15.25 2.96 -20.18
CA THR A 279 -14.70 3.15 -18.83
C THR A 279 -14.20 1.84 -18.24
N GLY A 280 -13.00 1.86 -17.70
CA GLY A 280 -12.39 0.74 -16.99
C GLY A 280 -12.29 0.96 -15.48
N GLY A 281 -11.71 -0.01 -14.77
CA GLY A 281 -11.49 0.04 -13.33
C GLY A 281 -10.63 1.22 -12.87
N GLY A 282 -9.80 1.78 -13.76
CA GLY A 282 -9.00 2.95 -13.48
C GLY A 282 -9.80 4.20 -13.11
N VAL A 283 -11.04 4.34 -13.63
CA VAL A 283 -11.95 5.43 -13.24
C VAL A 283 -12.29 5.35 -11.76
N ILE A 284 -12.62 4.15 -11.26
CA ILE A 284 -12.95 3.92 -9.85
C ILE A 284 -11.71 4.09 -8.97
N LEU A 285 -10.58 3.49 -9.38
CA LEU A 285 -9.32 3.54 -8.63
C LEU A 285 -8.73 4.96 -8.51
N SER A 286 -9.13 5.88 -9.39
CA SER A 286 -8.72 7.29 -9.39
C SER A 286 -9.78 8.24 -8.82
N ASP A 287 -10.94 7.71 -8.37
CA ASP A 287 -12.10 8.48 -7.92
C ASP A 287 -12.56 9.55 -8.93
N ALA A 288 -12.51 9.21 -10.25
CA ALA A 288 -12.71 10.12 -11.36
C ALA A 288 -14.11 10.03 -12.00
N GLN A 289 -15.12 9.52 -11.28
CA GLN A 289 -16.46 9.30 -11.80
C GLN A 289 -17.14 10.61 -12.22
N GLN A 290 -16.95 11.67 -11.45
CA GLN A 290 -17.55 12.97 -11.71
C GLN A 290 -16.92 13.66 -12.93
N GLU A 291 -15.61 13.55 -13.09
CA GLU A 291 -14.88 14.05 -14.25
C GLU A 291 -15.32 13.32 -15.53
N VAL A 292 -15.44 11.99 -15.46
CA VAL A 292 -15.97 11.18 -16.60
C VAL A 292 -17.38 11.59 -16.94
N LYS A 293 -18.27 11.79 -15.96
CA LYS A 293 -19.64 12.26 -16.21
C LYS A 293 -19.63 13.61 -16.92
N THR A 294 -18.86 14.55 -16.42
CA THR A 294 -18.74 15.88 -17.03
C THR A 294 -18.17 15.82 -18.45
N PHE A 295 -17.19 14.95 -18.69
CA PHE A 295 -16.60 14.73 -20.01
C PHE A 295 -17.63 14.18 -20.98
N VAL A 296 -18.34 13.13 -20.60
CA VAL A 296 -19.38 12.47 -21.41
C VAL A 296 -20.50 13.44 -21.78
N GLU A 297 -20.99 14.23 -20.82
CA GLU A 297 -22.03 15.24 -21.05
C GLU A 297 -21.59 16.32 -22.04
N ARG A 298 -20.34 16.78 -21.93
CA ARG A 298 -19.78 17.81 -22.84
C ARG A 298 -19.54 17.33 -24.25
N CYS A 299 -19.22 16.04 -24.41
CA CYS A 299 -18.95 15.44 -25.71
C CYS A 299 -20.19 14.84 -26.35
N ASP A 300 -21.32 14.82 -25.63
CA ASP A 300 -22.56 14.10 -26.00
C ASP A 300 -22.29 12.65 -26.42
N ALA A 301 -21.43 11.97 -25.65
CA ALA A 301 -20.97 10.64 -25.95
C ALA A 301 -21.87 9.58 -25.29
N VAL A 302 -21.96 8.39 -25.89
CA VAL A 302 -22.50 7.20 -25.21
C VAL A 302 -21.39 6.50 -24.44
N VAL A 303 -21.77 5.78 -23.36
CA VAL A 303 -20.81 5.16 -22.44
C VAL A 303 -21.06 3.68 -22.27
N SER A 304 -20.00 2.90 -22.25
CA SER A 304 -20.01 1.52 -21.78
C SER A 304 -18.88 1.28 -20.79
N SER A 305 -19.05 0.29 -19.93
CA SER A 305 -18.02 -0.07 -18.94
C SER A 305 -17.46 -1.48 -19.16
N SER A 306 -16.24 -1.70 -18.70
CA SER A 306 -15.75 -3.05 -18.43
C SER A 306 -16.43 -3.60 -17.17
N LEU A 307 -16.25 -4.90 -16.87
CA LEU A 307 -16.67 -5.47 -15.59
C LEU A 307 -16.08 -4.70 -14.41
N MET A 308 -14.77 -4.41 -14.44
CA MET A 308 -14.07 -3.66 -13.39
C MET A 308 -14.38 -2.16 -13.38
N GLY A 309 -14.97 -1.64 -14.46
CA GLY A 309 -15.40 -0.25 -14.58
C GLY A 309 -16.85 -0.01 -14.19
N GLN A 310 -17.60 -1.05 -13.80
CA GLN A 310 -18.98 -0.89 -13.34
C GLN A 310 -19.03 -0.04 -12.05
N GLY A 311 -19.90 0.97 -12.03
CA GLY A 311 -19.94 2.00 -11.01
C GLY A 311 -19.06 3.22 -11.31
N GLY A 312 -18.23 3.18 -12.37
CA GLY A 312 -17.47 4.34 -12.85
C GLY A 312 -18.31 5.38 -13.61
N PHE A 313 -19.52 5.03 -13.98
CA PHE A 313 -20.52 5.91 -14.59
C PHE A 313 -21.93 5.53 -14.10
N ASP A 314 -22.84 6.49 -14.06
CA ASP A 314 -24.23 6.26 -13.61
C ASP A 314 -24.98 5.34 -14.55
N ASN A 315 -25.33 4.16 -14.08
CA ASN A 315 -26.05 3.13 -14.88
C ASN A 315 -27.50 3.50 -15.19
N THR A 316 -28.04 4.56 -14.58
CA THR A 316 -29.39 5.08 -14.84
C THR A 316 -29.42 6.20 -15.88
N ASP A 317 -28.25 6.72 -16.27
CA ASP A 317 -28.13 7.71 -17.35
C ASP A 317 -28.48 7.07 -18.71
N LEU A 318 -29.26 7.77 -19.52
CA LEU A 318 -29.68 7.31 -20.85
C LEU A 318 -28.51 7.09 -21.83
N ARG A 319 -27.34 7.68 -21.55
CA ARG A 319 -26.09 7.49 -22.31
C ARG A 319 -25.40 6.17 -22.01
N TYR A 320 -25.77 5.49 -20.90
CA TYR A 320 -25.12 4.26 -20.50
C TYR A 320 -25.68 3.07 -21.32
N MET A 321 -24.82 2.49 -22.16
CA MET A 321 -25.14 1.39 -23.06
C MET A 321 -24.98 0.01 -22.41
N GLY A 322 -24.52 -0.07 -21.16
CA GLY A 322 -24.24 -1.31 -20.44
C GLY A 322 -22.79 -1.75 -20.54
N MET A 323 -22.51 -2.97 -20.11
CA MET A 323 -21.17 -3.54 -20.16
C MET A 323 -20.77 -3.90 -21.59
N LEU A 324 -19.51 -3.64 -21.97
CA LEU A 324 -18.93 -4.03 -23.26
C LEU A 324 -18.17 -5.36 -23.14
N GLY A 325 -18.13 -6.13 -24.21
CA GLY A 325 -17.32 -7.34 -24.36
C GLY A 325 -18.15 -8.63 -24.49
N MET A 326 -17.49 -9.79 -24.34
CA MET A 326 -18.09 -11.13 -24.58
C MET A 326 -19.39 -11.36 -23.78
N HIS A 327 -19.47 -10.81 -22.56
CA HIS A 327 -20.65 -10.88 -21.72
C HIS A 327 -21.41 -9.54 -21.64
N GLY A 328 -21.16 -8.66 -22.60
CA GLY A 328 -21.73 -7.33 -22.66
C GLY A 328 -23.18 -7.29 -23.17
N SER A 329 -23.75 -6.09 -23.11
CA SER A 329 -25.09 -5.84 -23.66
C SER A 329 -25.04 -5.76 -25.19
N LYS A 330 -26.17 -6.13 -25.85
CA LYS A 330 -26.31 -5.96 -27.29
C LYS A 330 -26.19 -4.48 -27.67
N THR A 331 -26.75 -3.59 -26.87
CA THR A 331 -26.69 -2.13 -27.09
C THR A 331 -25.28 -1.62 -27.14
N SER A 332 -24.45 -2.03 -26.17
CA SER A 332 -23.03 -1.68 -26.13
C SER A 332 -22.26 -2.19 -27.37
N SER A 333 -22.53 -3.44 -27.77
CA SER A 333 -21.90 -4.04 -28.95
C SER A 333 -22.31 -3.34 -30.27
N LEU A 334 -23.55 -2.89 -30.40
CA LEU A 334 -23.98 -2.10 -31.55
C LEU A 334 -23.37 -0.70 -31.53
N ALA A 335 -23.35 -0.05 -30.36
CA ALA A 335 -22.84 1.30 -30.24
C ALA A 335 -21.33 1.40 -30.57
N ILE A 336 -20.51 0.43 -30.14
CA ILE A 336 -19.08 0.40 -30.49
C ILE A 336 -18.84 0.13 -31.99
N THR A 337 -19.71 -0.68 -32.63
CA THR A 337 -19.58 -0.94 -34.05
C THR A 337 -19.91 0.31 -34.88
N ASP A 338 -20.79 1.16 -34.38
CA ASP A 338 -21.34 2.33 -35.09
C ASP A 338 -20.55 3.63 -34.77
N CYS A 339 -19.71 3.65 -33.74
CA CYS A 339 -18.98 4.84 -33.33
C CYS A 339 -17.96 5.26 -34.38
N ASP A 340 -17.66 6.57 -34.43
CA ASP A 340 -16.63 7.18 -35.27
C ASP A 340 -15.44 7.70 -34.46
N LEU A 341 -15.54 7.68 -33.13
CA LEU A 341 -14.44 7.95 -32.21
C LEU A 341 -14.58 7.05 -30.98
N PHE A 342 -13.50 6.35 -30.63
CA PHE A 342 -13.42 5.52 -29.44
C PHE A 342 -12.51 6.16 -28.40
N VAL A 343 -13.02 6.39 -27.17
CA VAL A 343 -12.27 6.97 -26.04
C VAL A 343 -12.21 5.98 -24.89
N GLY A 344 -11.06 5.41 -24.62
CA GLY A 344 -10.83 4.51 -23.48
C GLY A 344 -10.30 5.26 -22.26
N ILE A 345 -11.03 5.21 -21.14
CA ILE A 345 -10.65 5.88 -19.87
C ILE A 345 -10.42 4.84 -18.77
N GLY A 346 -9.21 4.78 -18.23
CA GLY A 346 -8.86 3.87 -17.14
C GLY A 346 -9.03 2.38 -17.47
N THR A 347 -8.85 2.01 -18.72
CA THR A 347 -9.07 0.66 -19.26
C THR A 347 -7.76 0.02 -19.75
N ARG A 348 -7.75 -1.30 -19.88
CA ARG A 348 -6.61 -2.09 -20.35
C ARG A 348 -6.99 -3.06 -21.47
N PHE A 349 -7.88 -2.81 -22.32
CA PHE A 349 -8.18 -3.59 -23.53
C PHE A 349 -7.93 -5.11 -23.44
N SER A 350 -8.68 -5.81 -22.55
CA SER A 350 -8.54 -7.26 -22.41
C SER A 350 -9.16 -8.01 -23.58
N ASP A 351 -8.71 -9.25 -23.80
CA ASP A 351 -9.25 -10.16 -24.82
C ASP A 351 -10.78 -10.38 -24.69
N ARG A 352 -11.31 -10.36 -23.46
CA ARG A 352 -12.74 -10.50 -23.16
C ARG A 352 -13.58 -9.34 -23.67
N VAL A 353 -12.95 -8.20 -23.93
CA VAL A 353 -13.61 -6.98 -24.43
C VAL A 353 -13.36 -6.81 -25.92
N ILE A 354 -12.11 -6.95 -26.35
CA ILE A 354 -11.74 -6.75 -27.76
C ILE A 354 -12.24 -7.89 -28.64
N CYS A 355 -12.23 -9.13 -28.15
CA CYS A 355 -12.56 -10.35 -28.89
C CYS A 355 -11.71 -10.48 -30.17
N ASP A 356 -12.13 -9.89 -31.28
CA ASP A 356 -11.39 -9.82 -32.54
C ASP A 356 -10.99 -8.35 -32.83
N ILE A 357 -9.68 -8.10 -32.88
CA ILE A 357 -9.12 -6.75 -33.12
C ILE A 357 -9.63 -6.12 -34.42
N LYS A 358 -9.87 -6.94 -35.46
CA LYS A 358 -10.29 -6.42 -36.76
C LYS A 358 -11.73 -5.93 -36.79
N SER A 359 -12.55 -6.46 -35.90
CA SER A 359 -13.98 -6.11 -35.78
C SER A 359 -14.26 -5.17 -34.61
N PHE A 360 -13.26 -4.85 -33.80
CA PHE A 360 -13.41 -3.94 -32.66
C PHE A 360 -13.38 -2.48 -33.15
N ALA A 361 -14.48 -1.74 -32.93
CA ALA A 361 -14.63 -0.33 -33.32
C ALA A 361 -14.17 -0.05 -34.80
N PRO A 362 -14.68 -0.77 -35.78
CA PRO A 362 -14.10 -0.79 -37.13
C PRO A 362 -14.19 0.54 -37.88
N ASN A 363 -15.03 1.47 -37.42
CA ASN A 363 -15.25 2.78 -38.03
C ASN A 363 -14.68 3.95 -37.22
N ALA A 364 -14.01 3.68 -36.08
CA ALA A 364 -13.55 4.69 -35.16
C ALA A 364 -12.07 5.07 -35.35
N ASP A 365 -11.78 6.38 -35.14
CA ASP A 365 -10.44 6.91 -34.90
C ASP A 365 -9.99 6.59 -33.46
#